data_e3a17cffcf6d305841313fd4346acfdc
#
_entry.id   e3a17cffcf6d305841313fd4346acfdc
#
_cell.length_a   1.000
_cell.length_b   1.000
_cell.length_c   1.000
_cell.angle_alpha   90.00
_cell.angle_beta   90.00
_cell.angle_gamma   90.00
#
_symmetry.space_group_name_H-M   'P 1'
#
loop_
_entity.id
_entity.type
_entity.pdbx_description
1 polymer ?
#
loop_
_entity_poly.entity_id
_entity_poly.type
_entity_poly.pdbx_seq_one_letter_code
_entity_poly.pdbx_strand_id
1 'polypeptide(L)'
;MNIIIAGGGKVGSMLTRQLSSEGHDITVIDSNAKVLQQSVERYDVISVHGNCASMAVLQQAGVKDADLLIAATGADEVNSSV
;
A
#
# COMPACT_ATOMS: atom_id res chain seq x y z
N MET A 1 -4.37 6.16 -12.83
CA MET A 1 -5.18 5.19 -12.07
C MET A 1 -4.89 5.35 -10.58
N ASN A 2 -5.91 5.34 -9.76
CA ASN A 2 -5.75 5.44 -8.31
C ASN A 2 -5.64 4.04 -7.72
N ILE A 3 -4.49 3.75 -7.13
CA ILE A 3 -4.19 2.41 -6.61
C ILE A 3 -3.89 2.51 -5.12
N ILE A 4 -4.54 1.66 -4.34
CA ILE A 4 -4.26 1.53 -2.91
C ILE A 4 -3.52 0.23 -2.68
N ILE A 5 -2.37 0.32 -2.02
CA ILE A 5 -1.59 -0.85 -1.65
C ILE A 5 -1.66 -1.02 -0.14
N ALA A 6 -2.32 -2.07 0.29
CA ALA A 6 -2.47 -2.38 1.71
C ALA A 6 -1.28 -3.23 2.14
N GLY A 7 -0.32 -2.60 2.77
CA GLY A 7 0.91 -3.23 3.21
C GLY A 7 2.11 -2.73 2.44
N GLY A 8 3.11 -2.22 3.16
CA GLY A 8 4.32 -1.65 2.59
C GLY A 8 5.57 -2.52 2.76
N GLY A 9 5.41 -3.82 3.02
CA GLY A 9 6.52 -4.73 3.14
C GLY A 9 7.21 -4.99 1.79
N LYS A 10 7.91 -6.11 1.68
CA LYS A 10 8.67 -6.41 0.46
C LYS A 10 7.81 -6.38 -0.80
N VAL A 11 6.67 -7.08 -0.78
CA VAL A 11 5.79 -7.16 -1.94
C VAL A 11 5.15 -5.80 -2.21
N GLY A 12 4.64 -5.14 -1.18
CA GLY A 12 4.03 -3.84 -1.32
C GLY A 12 5.01 -2.79 -1.83
N SER A 13 6.24 -2.83 -1.33
CA SER A 13 7.28 -1.91 -1.77
C SER A 13 7.64 -2.13 -3.24
N MET A 14 7.73 -3.38 -3.66
CA MET A 14 8.02 -3.72 -5.05
C MET A 14 6.91 -3.23 -5.98
N LEU A 15 5.66 -3.45 -5.58
CA LEU A 15 4.51 -2.97 -6.36
C LEU A 15 4.46 -1.45 -6.40
N THR A 16 4.74 -0.80 -5.28
CA THR A 16 4.78 0.66 -5.22
C THR A 16 5.80 1.21 -6.21
N ARG A 17 6.98 0.62 -6.21
CA ARG A 17 8.04 1.03 -7.14
C ARG A 17 7.61 0.90 -8.59
N GLN A 18 7.09 -0.27 -8.93
CA GLN A 18 6.70 -0.55 -10.31
C GLN A 18 5.55 0.35 -10.76
N LEU A 19 4.49 0.42 -9.97
CA LEU A 19 3.31 1.17 -10.36
C LEU A 19 3.56 2.67 -10.33
N SER A 20 4.38 3.14 -9.40
CA SER A 20 4.76 4.55 -9.36
C SER A 20 5.52 4.96 -10.62
N SER A 21 6.38 4.08 -11.12
CA SER A 21 7.14 4.36 -12.33
C SER A 21 6.26 4.40 -13.57
N GLU A 22 5.07 3.81 -13.50
CA GLU A 22 4.10 3.84 -14.59
C GLU A 22 3.18 5.06 -14.54
N GLY A 23 3.36 5.93 -13.56
CA GLY A 23 2.61 7.18 -13.48
C GLY A 23 1.28 7.08 -12.76
N HIS A 24 1.06 6.01 -12.01
CA HIS A 24 -0.19 5.85 -11.24
C HIS A 24 -0.12 6.61 -9.93
N ASP A 25 -1.29 7.00 -9.41
CA ASP A 25 -1.41 7.61 -8.09
C ASP A 25 -1.50 6.49 -7.06
N ILE A 26 -0.49 6.41 -6.20
CA ILE A 26 -0.38 5.31 -5.25
C ILE A 26 -0.63 5.81 -3.82
N THR A 27 -1.44 5.07 -3.09
CA THR A 27 -1.63 5.26 -1.65
C THR A 27 -1.21 3.97 -0.95
N VAL A 28 -0.27 4.08 -0.02
CA VAL A 28 0.23 2.93 0.73
C VAL A 28 -0.30 2.98 2.15
N ILE A 29 -0.88 1.89 2.61
CA ILE A 29 -1.38 1.76 3.98
C ILE A 29 -0.52 0.76 4.71
N ASP A 30 -0.03 1.13 5.89
CA ASP A 30 0.72 0.21 6.75
C ASP A 30 0.61 0.64 8.19
N SER A 31 0.72 -0.30 9.11
CA SER A 31 0.74 -0.03 10.53
C SER A 31 2.13 0.38 11.01
N ASN A 32 3.15 0.18 10.21
CA ASN A 32 4.53 0.49 10.53
C ASN A 32 4.93 1.83 9.90
N ALA A 33 5.13 2.85 10.74
CA ALA A 33 5.45 4.18 10.26
C ALA A 33 6.79 4.23 9.52
N LYS A 34 7.74 3.39 9.89
CA LYS A 34 9.04 3.37 9.21
C LYS A 34 8.91 2.91 7.77
N VAL A 35 8.08 1.92 7.52
CA VAL A 35 7.83 1.42 6.17
C VAL A 35 7.20 2.52 5.33
N LEU A 36 6.23 3.23 5.88
CA LEU A 36 5.58 4.33 5.17
C LEU A 36 6.56 5.45 4.86
N GLN A 37 7.40 5.79 5.82
CA GLN A 37 8.39 6.85 5.63
C GLN A 37 9.34 6.51 4.50
N GLN A 38 9.80 5.28 4.43
CA GLN A 38 10.68 4.83 3.36
C GLN A 38 10.00 4.93 2.00
N SER A 39 8.74 4.56 1.93
CA SER A 39 7.98 4.63 0.68
C SER A 39 7.83 6.07 0.21
N VAL A 40 7.49 6.98 1.12
CA VAL A 40 7.32 8.40 0.78
C VAL A 40 8.64 9.02 0.35
N GLU A 41 9.74 8.65 0.98
CA GLU A 41 11.05 9.19 0.63
C GLU A 41 11.54 8.72 -0.73
N ARG A 42 11.18 7.50 -1.12
CA ARG A 42 11.66 6.91 -2.37
C ARG A 42 10.73 7.17 -3.55
N TYR A 43 9.44 7.28 -3.27
CA TYR A 43 8.43 7.39 -4.33
C TYR A 43 7.48 8.52 -4.02
N ASP A 44 6.89 9.07 -5.05
CA ASP A 44 5.85 10.10 -4.91
C ASP A 44 4.52 9.42 -4.64
N VAL A 45 4.31 9.05 -3.38
CA VAL A 45 3.12 8.31 -2.96
C VAL A 45 2.50 8.93 -1.71
N ILE A 46 1.22 8.66 -1.50
CA ILE A 46 0.51 9.05 -0.30
C ILE A 46 0.61 7.91 0.70
N SER A 47 0.86 8.23 1.96
CA SER A 47 0.92 7.23 3.02
C SER A 47 -0.23 7.41 4.00
N VAL A 48 -0.81 6.29 4.42
CA VAL A 48 -1.84 6.27 5.46
C VAL A 48 -1.38 5.31 6.54
N HIS A 49 -1.17 5.84 7.74
CA HIS A 49 -0.72 5.04 8.88
C HIS A 49 -1.93 4.46 9.59
N GLY A 50 -2.00 3.14 9.64
CA GLY A 50 -3.09 2.47 10.32
C GLY A 50 -3.16 1.00 9.95
N ASN A 51 -4.17 0.35 10.50
CA ASN A 51 -4.42 -1.07 10.22
C ASN A 51 -5.12 -1.19 8.87
N CYS A 52 -4.45 -1.81 7.91
CA CYS A 52 -4.99 -1.95 6.56
C CYS A 52 -6.21 -2.87 6.49
N ALA A 53 -6.52 -3.59 7.57
CA ALA A 53 -7.76 -4.37 7.65
C ALA A 53 -8.92 -3.56 8.18
N SER A 54 -8.67 -2.34 8.65
CA SER A 54 -9.72 -1.47 9.19
C SER A 54 -10.47 -0.77 8.07
N MET A 55 -11.78 -0.88 8.06
CA MET A 55 -12.60 -0.20 7.06
C MET A 55 -12.47 1.32 7.19
N ALA A 56 -12.34 1.83 8.41
CA ALA A 56 -12.17 3.26 8.62
C ALA A 56 -10.87 3.75 7.97
N VAL A 57 -9.80 2.99 8.09
CA VAL A 57 -8.52 3.33 7.49
C VAL A 57 -8.61 3.26 5.97
N LEU A 58 -9.27 2.25 5.42
CA LEU A 58 -9.48 2.13 3.99
C LEU A 58 -10.27 3.30 3.44
N GLN A 59 -11.31 3.72 4.14
CA GLN A 59 -12.10 4.88 3.73
C GLN A 59 -11.27 6.15 3.79
N GLN A 60 -10.43 6.28 4.80
CA GLN A 60 -9.52 7.42 4.92
C GLN A 60 -8.55 7.48 3.75
N ALA A 61 -8.12 6.32 3.27
CA ALA A 61 -7.22 6.24 2.14
C ALA A 61 -7.92 6.49 0.80
N GLY A 62 -9.24 6.57 0.78
CA GLY A 62 -9.99 6.83 -0.44
C GLY A 62 -10.35 5.58 -1.23
N VAL A 63 -10.66 4.49 -0.54
CA VAL A 63 -10.96 3.22 -1.19
C VAL A 63 -12.13 3.33 -2.18
N LYS A 64 -13.07 4.23 -1.91
CA LYS A 64 -14.22 4.42 -2.81
C LYS A 64 -13.81 4.96 -4.18
N ASP A 65 -12.76 5.76 -4.20
CA ASP A 65 -12.28 6.39 -5.43
C ASP A 65 -11.12 5.62 -6.05
N ALA A 66 -10.69 4.54 -5.42
CA ALA A 66 -9.59 3.74 -5.94
C ALA A 66 -10.05 2.86 -7.09
N ASP A 67 -9.24 2.80 -8.12
CA ASP A 67 -9.49 1.91 -9.24
C ASP A 67 -9.04 0.49 -8.93
N LEU A 68 -8.07 0.36 -8.03
CA LEU A 68 -7.50 -0.94 -7.70
C LEU A 68 -7.05 -0.94 -6.24
N LEU A 69 -7.36 -2.01 -5.55
CA LEU A 69 -6.90 -2.25 -4.18
C LEU A 69 -6.10 -3.54 -4.15
N ILE A 70 -4.84 -3.43 -3.74
CA ILE A 70 -3.94 -4.58 -3.67
C ILE A 70 -3.64 -4.86 -2.21
N ALA A 71 -3.97 -6.05 -1.75
CA ALA A 71 -3.66 -6.49 -0.39
C ALA A 71 -2.32 -7.23 -0.41
N ALA A 72 -1.27 -6.57 0.07
CA ALA A 72 0.06 -7.15 0.11
C ALA A 72 0.49 -7.57 1.52
N THR A 73 -0.38 -7.37 2.51
CA THR A 73 -0.07 -7.71 3.89
C THR A 73 -0.19 -9.19 4.15
N GLY A 74 0.84 -9.78 4.68
CA GLY A 74 0.81 -11.18 5.06
C GLY A 74 0.66 -12.16 3.91
N ALA A 75 0.52 -11.66 2.69
CA ALA A 75 0.34 -12.52 1.54
C ALA A 75 1.53 -13.44 1.34
N ASP A 76 2.71 -12.90 1.57
CA ASP A 76 3.94 -13.65 1.48
C ASP A 76 3.98 -14.77 2.52
N GLU A 77 3.50 -14.50 3.71
CA GLU A 77 3.46 -15.49 4.78
C GLU A 77 2.48 -16.61 4.44
N VAL A 78 1.31 -16.24 3.97
CA VAL A 78 0.30 -17.22 3.59
C VAL A 78 0.81 -18.07 2.44
N ASN A 79 1.41 -17.45 1.46
CA ASN A 79 1.95 -18.18 0.32
C ASN A 79 3.06 -19.12 0.71
N SER A 80 3.88 -18.74 1.67
CA SER A 80 4.96 -19.59 2.11
C SER A 80 4.45 -20.81 2.85
N SER A 81 3.28 -20.72 3.44
CA SER A 81 2.69 -21.86 4.15
C SER A 81 1.97 -22.82 3.22
N VAL A 82 1.73 -22.40 2.02
CA VAL A 82 1.13 -23.23 1.00
C VAL A 82 2.21 -23.95 0.19
#